data_cb5d0b379d3661dcc17f1952114ac39b
#
_entry.id   cb5d0b379d3661dcc17f1952114ac39b
#
_cell.length_a   1.000
_cell.length_b   1.000
_cell.length_c   1.000
_cell.angle_alpha   90.00
_cell.angle_beta   90.00
_cell.angle_gamma   90.00
#
_symmetry.space_group_name_H-M   'P 1'
#
loop_
_entity.id
_entity.type
_entity.pdbx_description
1 polymer ?
#
loop_
_entity_poly.entity_id
_entity_poly.type
_entity_poly.pdbx_seq_one_letter_code
_entity_poly.pdbx_strand_id
1 'polypeptide(L)' 'MEIGDRVQTLNTFTPITGEIVDMYKNYVTIADDDAETVDQVLSFHATDLEVIS' A
#
# COMPACT_ATOMS: atom_id res chain seq x y z
N MET A 1 -10.86 3.25 -3.36
CA MET A 1 -9.74 2.75 -2.52
C MET A 1 -10.13 2.91 -1.07
N GLU A 2 -10.13 1.82 -0.32
CA GLU A 2 -10.61 1.79 1.06
C GLU A 2 -9.67 0.96 1.92
N ILE A 3 -9.73 1.18 3.24
CA ILE A 3 -8.99 0.34 4.19
C ILE A 3 -9.46 -1.10 4.01
N GLY A 4 -8.49 -2.01 3.93
CA GLY A 4 -8.74 -3.43 3.67
C GLY A 4 -8.54 -3.85 2.23
N ASP A 5 -8.48 -2.90 1.30
CA ASP A 5 -8.21 -3.20 -0.11
C ASP A 5 -6.76 -3.63 -0.29
N ARG A 6 -6.53 -4.51 -1.24
CA ARG A 6 -5.17 -4.87 -1.63
C ARG A 6 -4.76 -4.01 -2.81
N VAL A 7 -3.55 -3.49 -2.71
CA VAL A 7 -3.01 -2.55 -3.70
C VAL A 7 -1.59 -2.95 -4.09
N GLN A 8 -1.16 -2.40 -5.21
CA GLN A 8 0.18 -2.59 -5.75
C GLN A 8 0.73 -1.24 -6.14
N THR A 9 2.01 -1.00 -5.88
CA THR A 9 2.65 0.26 -6.25
C THR A 9 2.82 0.34 -7.76
N LEU A 10 2.68 1.56 -8.27
CA LEU A 10 2.94 1.90 -9.67
C LEU A 10 4.30 2.59 -9.76
N ASN A 11 4.89 2.54 -10.94
CA ASN A 11 6.12 3.28 -11.26
C ASN A 11 7.30 2.92 -10.37
N THR A 12 7.31 1.73 -9.81
CA THR A 12 8.44 1.21 -9.05
C THR A 12 9.13 0.13 -9.84
N PHE A 13 10.44 -0.01 -9.62
CA PHE A 13 11.22 -1.04 -10.30
C PHE A 13 10.73 -2.43 -9.91
N THR A 14 10.49 -2.63 -8.62
CA THR A 14 9.89 -3.87 -8.11
C THR A 14 8.57 -3.49 -7.45
N PRO A 15 7.43 -3.94 -7.96
CA PRO A 15 6.15 -3.61 -7.35
C PRO A 15 6.03 -4.15 -5.92
N ILE A 16 5.47 -3.32 -5.05
CA ILE A 16 5.18 -3.70 -3.67
C ILE A 16 3.67 -3.88 -3.57
N THR A 17 3.26 -5.00 -2.99
CA THR A 17 1.84 -5.29 -2.76
C THR A 17 1.56 -5.33 -1.28
N GLY A 18 0.36 -4.94 -0.90
CA GLY A 18 -0.03 -4.98 0.50
C GLY A 18 -1.47 -4.58 0.69
N GLU A 19 -1.90 -4.63 1.95
CA GLU A 19 -3.25 -4.27 2.34
C GLU A 19 -3.24 -2.85 2.91
N ILE A 20 -4.23 -2.04 2.53
CA ILE A 20 -4.38 -0.70 3.09
C ILE A 20 -4.80 -0.81 4.55
N VAL A 21 -4.00 -0.22 5.43
CA VAL A 21 -4.28 -0.23 6.87
C VAL A 21 -4.63 1.14 7.41
N ASP A 22 -4.33 2.21 6.66
CA ASP A 22 -4.68 3.57 7.05
C ASP A 22 -4.71 4.48 5.83
N MET A 23 -5.46 5.56 5.93
CA MET A 23 -5.55 6.56 4.86
C MET A 23 -5.63 7.94 5.50
N TYR A 24 -4.83 8.87 4.99
CA TYR A 24 -4.85 10.25 5.46
C TYR A 24 -4.65 11.19 4.28
N LYS A 25 -5.68 11.98 3.98
CA LYS A 25 -5.68 12.87 2.81
C LYS A 25 -5.41 12.07 1.54
N ASN A 26 -4.33 12.40 0.83
CA ASN A 26 -3.95 11.69 -0.39
C ASN A 26 -2.90 10.60 -0.15
N TYR A 27 -2.59 10.33 1.13
CA TYR A 27 -1.60 9.33 1.49
C TYR A 27 -2.28 8.06 1.96
N VAL A 28 -1.74 6.93 1.53
CA VAL A 28 -2.25 5.61 1.85
C VAL A 28 -1.12 4.82 2.50
N THR A 29 -1.40 4.25 3.66
CA THR A 29 -0.44 3.41 4.38
C THR A 29 -0.80 1.96 4.15
N ILE A 30 0.16 1.18 3.73
CA ILE A 30 -0.05 -0.24 3.43
C ILE A 30 0.86 -1.10 4.28
N ALA A 31 0.38 -2.30 4.60
CA ALA A 31 1.18 -3.34 5.23
C ALA A 31 1.77 -4.19 4.11
N ASP A 32 3.10 -4.10 3.92
CA ASP A 32 3.81 -4.81 2.86
C ASP A 32 3.70 -6.32 3.09
N ASP A 33 3.28 -7.06 2.08
CA ASP A 33 3.16 -8.52 2.16
C ASP A 33 4.50 -9.20 2.43
N ASP A 34 5.59 -8.59 2.00
CA ASP A 34 6.93 -9.15 2.16
C ASP A 34 7.66 -8.62 3.40
N ALA A 35 6.98 -7.83 4.24
CA ALA A 35 7.59 -7.29 5.44
C ALA A 35 7.95 -8.42 6.42
N GLU A 36 9.12 -8.31 7.02
CA GLU A 36 9.59 -9.31 7.99
C GLU A 36 8.82 -9.24 9.30
N THR A 37 8.26 -8.07 9.61
CA THR A 37 7.48 -7.88 10.83
C THR A 37 6.13 -7.26 10.49
N VAL A 38 5.12 -7.56 11.32
CA VAL A 38 3.77 -7.05 11.10
C VAL A 38 3.67 -5.53 11.33
N ASP A 39 4.68 -4.94 11.96
CA ASP A 39 4.69 -3.51 12.24
C ASP A 39 5.28 -2.67 11.12
N GLN A 40 5.80 -3.30 10.08
CA GLN A 40 6.39 -2.58 8.95
C GLN A 40 5.28 -2.14 8.01
N VAL A 41 5.06 -0.83 7.97
CA VAL A 41 4.09 -0.23 7.05
C VAL A 41 4.79 0.82 6.22
N LEU A 42 4.27 1.06 5.03
CA LEU A 42 4.82 2.03 4.09
C LEU A 42 3.70 2.97 3.65
N SER A 43 4.04 4.25 3.48
CA SER A 43 3.08 5.24 3.02
C SER A 43 3.42 5.65 1.60
N PHE A 44 2.38 5.72 0.76
CA PHE A 44 2.50 6.15 -0.63
C PHE A 44 1.41 7.16 -0.94
N HIS A 45 1.65 7.96 -1.95
CA HIS A 45 0.61 8.82 -2.48
C HIS A 45 -0.43 7.94 -3.19
N ALA A 46 -1.71 8.25 -3.04
CA ALA A 46 -2.78 7.42 -3.61
C ALA A 46 -2.64 7.24 -5.12
N THR A 47 -2.10 8.25 -5.82
CA THR A 47 -1.90 8.18 -7.27
C THR A 47 -0.81 7.19 -7.67
N ASP A 48 0.02 6.75 -6.72
CA ASP A 48 1.09 5.79 -6.96
C ASP A 48 0.66 4.35 -6.69
N LEU A 49 -0.62 4.12 -6.44
CA LEU A 49 -1.15 2.80 -6.09
C LEU A 49 -2.29 2.42 -7.01
N GLU A 50 -2.44 1.12 -7.19
CA GLU A 50 -3.53 0.52 -7.97
C GLU A 50 -4.19 -0.54 -7.11
N VAL A 51 -5.53 -0.53 -7.06
CA VAL A 51 -6.27 -1.57 -6.34
C VAL A 51 -6.26 -2.84 -7.17
N ILE A 52 -5.83 -3.95 -6.57
CA ILE A 52 -5.77 -5.24 -7.25
C ILE A 52 -6.77 -6.25 -6.68
N SER A 53 -7.36 -5.96 -5.54
CA SER A 53 -8.51 -6.75 -5.06
C SER A 53 -9.18 -6.10 -3.85
#